data_f45c51bdae617c3e3252e902fb6555b1
#
_entry.id   f45c51bdae617c3e3252e902fb6555b1
#
_cell.length_a   1.000
_cell.length_b   1.000
_cell.length_c   1.000
_cell.angle_alpha   90.00
_cell.angle_beta   90.00
_cell.angle_gamma   90.00
#
_symmetry.space_group_name_H-M   'P 1'
#
loop_
_entity.id
_entity.type
_entity.pdbx_description
1 polymer ?
#
loop_
_entity_poly.entity_id
_entity_poly.type
_entity_poly.pdbx_seq_one_letter_code
_entity_poly.pdbx_strand_id
1 'polypeptide(L)'
;YYLHIIENKDYQREIAKKMIKEYSKDSKNIVEILACYFQFIINYIVGHKLKSDIEKGQIKAENYFKNKKEALEFFDILENALSLITEKRKVFSPCIFPWNSEFIDTDILAKTLGLIAIFYPDDTLKAKVMKYIKEIDAWERQYFFEILFEKPNNKEEKDFVIATLSDRSGAGDAAYEIVKNNDLLKEYPREIEDLLRLKNGDKRKSFIDLLMTQDKKALLVSIDNLISAKNENKRLAALDILNQVNSKEKALYD
;
A
#
# COMPACT_ATOMS: atom_id res chain seq x y z
N TYR A 1 -4.13 19.47 -32.41
CA TYR A 1 -4.66 18.12 -32.11
C TYR A 1 -4.16 17.60 -30.76
N TYR A 2 -2.83 17.52 -30.55
CA TYR A 2 -2.24 17.02 -29.28
C TYR A 2 -2.57 17.89 -28.07
N LEU A 3 -2.51 19.22 -28.20
CA LEU A 3 -2.89 20.14 -27.12
C LEU A 3 -4.37 19.96 -26.75
N HIS A 4 -5.24 19.78 -27.74
CA HIS A 4 -6.65 19.53 -27.48
C HIS A 4 -6.91 18.20 -26.73
N ILE A 5 -6.13 17.16 -27.01
CA ILE A 5 -6.17 15.90 -26.25
C ILE A 5 -5.74 16.12 -24.80
N ILE A 6 -4.68 16.87 -24.56
CA ILE A 6 -4.15 17.13 -23.22
C ILE A 6 -5.09 17.99 -22.38
N GLU A 7 -5.72 18.99 -23.00
CA GLU A 7 -6.57 19.96 -22.31
C GLU A 7 -8.01 19.48 -22.12
N ASN A 8 -8.49 18.55 -22.97
CA ASN A 8 -9.87 18.10 -22.99
C ASN A 8 -10.04 16.70 -22.35
N LYS A 9 -10.29 16.67 -21.04
CA LYS A 9 -10.48 15.42 -20.28
C LYS A 9 -11.66 14.57 -20.81
N ASP A 10 -12.73 15.18 -21.27
CA ASP A 10 -13.87 14.45 -21.81
C ASP A 10 -13.52 13.75 -23.11
N TYR A 11 -12.74 14.39 -23.97
CA TYR A 11 -12.23 13.77 -25.18
C TYR A 11 -11.29 12.59 -24.89
N GLN A 12 -10.41 12.72 -23.91
CA GLN A 12 -9.55 11.62 -23.46
C GLN A 12 -10.37 10.41 -22.98
N ARG A 13 -11.41 10.66 -22.18
CA ARG A 13 -12.32 9.61 -21.69
C ARG A 13 -13.05 8.90 -22.83
N GLU A 14 -13.56 9.64 -23.79
CA GLU A 14 -14.27 9.05 -24.93
C GLU A 14 -13.35 8.23 -25.83
N ILE A 15 -12.12 8.69 -26.06
CA ILE A 15 -11.08 7.90 -26.76
C ILE A 15 -10.79 6.62 -25.98
N ALA A 16 -10.51 6.72 -24.67
CA ALA A 16 -10.22 5.54 -23.85
C ALA A 16 -11.38 4.52 -23.90
N LYS A 17 -12.63 4.97 -23.73
CA LYS A 17 -13.81 4.10 -23.83
C LYS A 17 -13.93 3.43 -25.19
N LYS A 18 -13.71 4.17 -26.27
CA LYS A 18 -13.73 3.63 -27.63
C LYS A 18 -12.65 2.59 -27.83
N MET A 19 -11.43 2.88 -27.42
CA MET A 19 -10.29 1.97 -27.51
C MET A 19 -10.51 0.71 -26.67
N ILE A 20 -11.00 0.85 -25.44
CA ILE A 20 -11.38 -0.29 -24.58
C ILE A 20 -12.40 -1.18 -25.29
N LYS A 21 -13.43 -0.59 -25.91
CA LYS A 21 -14.46 -1.33 -26.61
C LYS A 21 -13.93 -2.04 -27.87
N GLU A 22 -13.05 -1.40 -28.61
CA GLU A 22 -12.45 -1.98 -29.83
C GLU A 22 -11.43 -3.09 -29.50
N TYR A 23 -10.63 -2.91 -28.45
CA TYR A 23 -9.54 -3.81 -28.08
C TYR A 23 -9.85 -4.73 -26.88
N SER A 24 -11.10 -4.75 -26.42
CA SER A 24 -11.52 -5.59 -25.27
C SER A 24 -11.31 -7.09 -25.46
N LYS A 25 -11.02 -7.54 -26.67
CA LYS A 25 -10.72 -8.93 -27.00
C LYS A 25 -9.21 -9.26 -26.92
N ASP A 26 -8.36 -8.25 -26.83
CA ASP A 26 -6.91 -8.39 -26.76
C ASP A 26 -6.40 -7.74 -25.49
N SER A 27 -6.22 -8.58 -24.44
CA SER A 27 -5.82 -8.15 -23.11
C SER A 27 -4.48 -7.39 -23.08
N LYS A 28 -3.57 -7.68 -24.02
CA LYS A 28 -2.26 -7.03 -24.10
C LYS A 28 -2.38 -5.56 -24.51
N ASN A 29 -3.19 -5.28 -25.51
CA ASN A 29 -3.41 -3.90 -26.00
C ASN A 29 -4.23 -3.07 -25.04
N ILE A 30 -5.18 -3.67 -24.30
CA ILE A 30 -5.97 -2.96 -23.28
C ILE A 30 -5.05 -2.37 -22.20
N VAL A 31 -4.09 -3.14 -21.73
CA VAL A 31 -3.15 -2.68 -20.69
C VAL A 31 -2.36 -1.46 -21.18
N GLU A 32 -1.84 -1.51 -22.40
CA GLU A 32 -1.09 -0.41 -23.00
C GLU A 32 -1.94 0.87 -23.11
N ILE A 33 -3.18 0.73 -23.56
CA ILE A 33 -4.11 1.85 -23.76
C ILE A 33 -4.53 2.45 -22.41
N LEU A 34 -4.89 1.60 -21.44
CA LEU A 34 -5.26 2.05 -20.10
C LEU A 34 -4.09 2.72 -19.39
N ALA A 35 -2.91 2.15 -19.50
CA ALA A 35 -1.72 2.73 -18.92
C ALA A 35 -1.44 4.12 -19.50
N CYS A 36 -1.54 4.31 -20.82
CA CYS A 36 -1.39 5.61 -21.45
C CYS A 36 -2.43 6.63 -20.97
N TYR A 37 -3.69 6.20 -20.85
CA TYR A 37 -4.78 7.06 -20.41
C TYR A 37 -4.60 7.49 -18.95
N PHE A 38 -4.26 6.56 -18.07
CA PHE A 38 -4.12 6.83 -16.64
C PHE A 38 -2.79 7.50 -16.27
N GLN A 39 -1.75 7.39 -17.08
CA GLN A 39 -0.49 8.11 -16.85
C GLN A 39 -0.71 9.62 -16.73
N PHE A 40 -1.59 10.20 -17.55
CA PHE A 40 -1.94 11.61 -17.45
C PHE A 40 -2.66 11.98 -16.16
N ILE A 41 -3.48 11.07 -15.68
CA ILE A 41 -4.26 11.29 -14.46
C ILE A 41 -3.35 11.20 -13.24
N ILE A 42 -2.39 10.27 -13.24
CA ILE A 42 -1.65 9.85 -12.04
C ILE A 42 -0.29 10.52 -11.91
N ASN A 43 0.40 10.91 -12.99
CA ASN A 43 1.68 11.61 -12.90
C ASN A 43 1.61 12.92 -12.09
N TYR A 44 0.42 13.48 -11.89
CA TYR A 44 0.19 14.66 -11.04
C TYR A 44 -0.21 14.33 -9.60
N ILE A 45 -0.55 13.08 -9.28
CA ILE A 45 -1.21 12.72 -8.01
C ILE A 45 -0.24 12.17 -6.99
N VAL A 46 0.90 11.63 -7.44
CA VAL A 46 1.68 10.75 -6.60
C VAL A 46 2.86 11.46 -5.97
N GLY A 47 2.90 11.43 -4.66
CA GLY A 47 3.99 11.92 -3.87
C GLY A 47 3.65 11.94 -2.39
N HIS A 48 4.61 12.34 -1.59
CA HIS A 48 4.52 12.51 -0.14
C HIS A 48 3.38 13.44 0.34
N LYS A 49 2.60 14.05 -0.57
CA LYS A 49 1.47 14.94 -0.26
C LYS A 49 0.11 14.29 -0.49
N LEU A 50 0.01 13.06 -1.00
CA LEU A 50 -1.26 12.44 -1.41
C LEU A 50 -2.35 12.58 -0.34
N LYS A 51 -2.07 12.18 0.91
CA LYS A 51 -3.02 12.30 2.02
C LYS A 51 -3.43 13.76 2.26
N SER A 52 -2.46 14.64 2.38
CA SER A 52 -2.68 16.08 2.60
C SER A 52 -3.48 16.73 1.46
N ASP A 53 -3.22 16.37 0.23
CA ASP A 53 -3.87 16.95 -0.95
C ASP A 53 -5.33 16.46 -1.07
N ILE A 54 -5.60 15.22 -0.66
CA ILE A 54 -6.96 14.68 -0.55
C ILE A 54 -7.71 15.41 0.58
N GLU A 55 -7.13 15.52 1.77
CA GLU A 55 -7.72 16.19 2.92
C GLU A 55 -8.02 17.67 2.66
N LYS A 56 -7.16 18.36 1.91
CA LYS A 56 -7.36 19.75 1.48
C LYS A 56 -8.32 19.90 0.30
N GLY A 57 -8.79 18.78 -0.26
CA GLY A 57 -9.68 18.79 -1.41
C GLY A 57 -9.01 19.27 -2.71
N GLN A 58 -7.69 19.21 -2.80
CA GLN A 58 -6.94 19.48 -4.03
C GLN A 58 -7.04 18.30 -5.00
N ILE A 59 -7.10 17.08 -4.46
CA ILE A 59 -7.33 15.83 -5.17
C ILE A 59 -8.73 15.32 -4.83
N LYS A 60 -9.63 15.30 -5.82
CA LYS A 60 -11.03 14.86 -5.68
C LYS A 60 -11.40 13.90 -6.79
N ALA A 61 -12.37 13.02 -6.49
CA ALA A 61 -12.88 12.06 -7.47
C ALA A 61 -13.35 12.73 -8.77
N GLU A 62 -14.01 13.88 -8.67
CA GLU A 62 -14.57 14.64 -9.80
C GLU A 62 -13.48 15.18 -10.74
N ASN A 63 -12.24 15.29 -10.27
CA ASN A 63 -11.11 15.66 -11.12
C ASN A 63 -10.78 14.59 -12.16
N TYR A 64 -11.17 13.33 -11.90
CA TYR A 64 -10.76 12.15 -12.67
C TYR A 64 -11.94 11.39 -13.28
N PHE A 65 -13.07 11.34 -12.58
CA PHE A 65 -14.24 10.56 -12.95
C PHE A 65 -15.48 11.45 -12.97
N LYS A 66 -16.37 11.24 -13.95
CA LYS A 66 -17.66 11.95 -14.04
C LYS A 66 -18.55 11.68 -12.82
N ASN A 67 -18.51 10.45 -12.32
CA ASN A 67 -19.30 9.99 -11.19
C ASN A 67 -18.78 8.65 -10.68
N LYS A 68 -19.33 8.20 -9.53
CA LYS A 68 -18.98 6.92 -8.91
C LYS A 68 -19.14 5.73 -9.85
N LYS A 69 -20.20 5.70 -10.67
CA LYS A 69 -20.46 4.58 -11.58
C LYS A 69 -19.32 4.42 -12.60
N GLU A 70 -18.90 5.53 -13.21
CA GLU A 70 -17.77 5.52 -14.15
C GLU A 70 -16.47 5.06 -13.47
N ALA A 71 -16.20 5.54 -12.24
CA ALA A 71 -15.02 5.13 -11.49
C ALA A 71 -15.02 3.62 -11.22
N LEU A 72 -16.17 3.04 -10.86
CA LEU A 72 -16.28 1.60 -10.61
C LEU A 72 -16.17 0.78 -11.91
N GLU A 73 -16.71 1.26 -13.03
CA GLU A 73 -16.49 0.64 -14.33
C GLU A 73 -15.00 0.60 -14.70
N PHE A 74 -14.27 1.70 -14.45
CA PHE A 74 -12.81 1.71 -14.62
C PHE A 74 -12.09 0.78 -13.65
N PHE A 75 -12.53 0.71 -12.41
CA PHE A 75 -11.95 -0.20 -11.42
C PHE A 75 -12.01 -1.66 -11.91
N ASP A 76 -13.17 -2.10 -12.39
CA ASP A 76 -13.35 -3.47 -12.88
C ASP A 76 -12.49 -3.75 -14.12
N ILE A 77 -12.36 -2.78 -15.03
CA ILE A 77 -11.48 -2.91 -16.20
C ILE A 77 -10.00 -3.01 -15.79
N LEU A 78 -9.57 -2.17 -14.86
CA LEU A 78 -8.19 -2.16 -14.36
C LEU A 78 -7.86 -3.44 -13.59
N GLU A 79 -8.76 -3.90 -12.74
CA GLU A 79 -8.59 -5.15 -11.99
C GLU A 79 -8.49 -6.34 -12.93
N ASN A 80 -9.36 -6.40 -13.94
CA ASN A 80 -9.29 -7.43 -14.97
C ASN A 80 -7.96 -7.36 -15.75
N ALA A 81 -7.52 -6.17 -16.15
CA ALA A 81 -6.25 -5.99 -16.84
C ALA A 81 -5.06 -6.47 -15.99
N LEU A 82 -5.01 -6.08 -14.71
CA LEU A 82 -3.96 -6.51 -13.78
C LEU A 82 -3.98 -8.03 -13.54
N SER A 83 -5.16 -8.66 -13.50
CA SER A 83 -5.29 -10.11 -13.32
C SER A 83 -4.72 -10.92 -14.48
N LEU A 84 -4.65 -10.34 -15.68
CA LEU A 84 -4.12 -10.96 -16.88
C LEU A 84 -2.59 -10.79 -17.03
N ILE A 85 -1.98 -9.94 -16.20
CA ILE A 85 -0.55 -9.67 -16.25
C ILE A 85 0.17 -10.62 -15.30
N THR A 86 0.93 -11.55 -15.86
CA THR A 86 1.71 -12.53 -15.10
C THR A 86 3.12 -12.06 -14.76
N GLU A 87 3.62 -11.04 -15.45
CA GLU A 87 4.95 -10.48 -15.27
C GLU A 87 4.91 -8.95 -15.30
N LYS A 88 5.72 -8.29 -14.47
CA LYS A 88 5.91 -6.83 -14.56
C LYS A 88 6.36 -6.46 -15.97
N ARG A 89 5.50 -5.78 -16.69
CA ARG A 89 5.80 -5.30 -18.04
C ARG A 89 6.05 -3.80 -17.99
N LYS A 90 7.19 -3.42 -18.51
CA LYS A 90 7.40 -2.04 -18.96
C LYS A 90 6.85 -1.95 -20.37
N VAL A 91 5.81 -1.18 -20.54
CA VAL A 91 5.21 -0.93 -21.84
C VAL A 91 5.72 0.41 -22.34
N PHE A 92 6.30 0.38 -23.52
CA PHE A 92 6.68 1.59 -24.22
C PHE A 92 5.40 2.22 -24.79
N SER A 93 5.07 3.41 -24.30
CA SER A 93 3.92 4.13 -24.84
C SER A 93 4.35 5.35 -25.65
N PRO A 94 4.21 5.30 -26.97
CA PRO A 94 4.31 6.48 -27.83
C PRO A 94 3.03 7.29 -27.87
N CYS A 95 2.08 7.04 -26.95
CA CYS A 95 0.66 7.36 -27.18
C CYS A 95 0.35 8.83 -27.28
N ILE A 96 1.19 9.73 -26.78
CA ILE A 96 0.84 11.15 -26.76
C ILE A 96 1.86 12.01 -27.45
N PHE A 97 3.15 11.70 -27.24
CA PHE A 97 4.21 12.37 -27.94
C PHE A 97 5.16 11.33 -28.54
N PRO A 98 5.34 11.29 -29.88
CA PRO A 98 6.27 10.36 -30.53
C PRO A 98 7.71 10.45 -30.03
N TRP A 99 8.04 11.55 -29.35
CA TRP A 99 9.37 11.84 -28.79
C TRP A 99 9.45 11.64 -27.27
N ASN A 100 8.33 11.38 -26.58
CA ASN A 100 8.32 11.13 -25.14
C ASN A 100 8.05 9.64 -24.90
N SER A 101 9.12 8.89 -24.78
CA SER A 101 9.08 7.47 -24.50
C SER A 101 9.18 7.26 -22.99
N GLU A 102 8.05 7.22 -22.31
CA GLU A 102 8.01 6.76 -20.92
C GLU A 102 7.63 5.28 -20.86
N PHE A 103 8.32 4.57 -19.99
CA PHE A 103 7.95 3.19 -19.68
C PHE A 103 6.76 3.20 -18.73
N ILE A 104 5.64 2.68 -19.19
CA ILE A 104 4.45 2.48 -18.37
C ILE A 104 4.46 1.05 -17.89
N ASP A 105 4.37 0.86 -16.59
CA ASP A 105 4.28 -0.47 -16.01
C ASP A 105 2.97 -0.67 -15.24
N THR A 106 2.80 -1.84 -14.61
CA THR A 106 1.64 -2.19 -13.79
C THR A 106 1.42 -1.26 -12.60
N ASP A 107 2.44 -0.50 -12.21
CA ASP A 107 2.42 0.49 -11.14
C ASP A 107 1.29 1.51 -11.33
N ILE A 108 1.18 2.10 -12.52
CA ILE A 108 0.15 3.11 -12.82
C ILE A 108 -1.27 2.54 -12.69
N LEU A 109 -1.48 1.31 -13.15
CA LEU A 109 -2.77 0.64 -13.04
C LEU A 109 -3.13 0.36 -11.58
N ALA A 110 -2.18 -0.12 -10.80
CA ALA A 110 -2.36 -0.41 -9.38
C ALA A 110 -2.61 0.87 -8.55
N LYS A 111 -1.88 1.97 -8.85
CA LYS A 111 -2.13 3.28 -8.25
C LYS A 111 -3.54 3.78 -8.54
N THR A 112 -4.00 3.62 -9.78
CA THR A 112 -5.36 4.04 -10.15
C THR A 112 -6.42 3.23 -9.41
N LEU A 113 -6.24 1.90 -9.28
CA LEU A 113 -7.09 1.08 -8.42
C LEU A 113 -7.12 1.58 -6.99
N GLY A 114 -5.95 1.82 -6.41
CA GLY A 114 -5.81 2.36 -5.05
C GLY A 114 -6.51 3.69 -4.89
N LEU A 115 -6.38 4.59 -5.87
CA LEU A 115 -7.02 5.90 -5.83
C LEU A 115 -8.55 5.82 -5.89
N ILE A 116 -9.10 4.94 -6.73
CA ILE A 116 -10.56 4.72 -6.79
C ILE A 116 -11.07 4.18 -5.45
N ALA A 117 -10.36 3.23 -4.83
CA ALA A 117 -10.72 2.70 -3.53
C ALA A 117 -10.60 3.74 -2.39
N ILE A 118 -9.69 4.71 -2.50
CA ILE A 118 -9.59 5.84 -1.58
C ILE A 118 -10.79 6.79 -1.72
N PHE A 119 -11.18 7.12 -2.96
CA PHE A 119 -12.32 8.01 -3.21
C PHE A 119 -13.68 7.40 -2.87
N TYR A 120 -13.80 6.09 -3.03
CA TYR A 120 -15.04 5.34 -2.82
C TYR A 120 -14.79 4.17 -1.89
N PRO A 121 -14.55 4.43 -0.59
CA PRO A 121 -14.18 3.39 0.37
C PRO A 121 -15.22 2.28 0.43
N ASP A 122 -14.77 1.04 0.19
CA ASP A 122 -15.57 -0.16 0.21
C ASP A 122 -14.66 -1.36 0.49
N ASP A 123 -15.09 -2.28 1.36
CA ASP A 123 -14.26 -3.42 1.78
C ASP A 123 -13.92 -4.35 0.61
N THR A 124 -14.85 -4.49 -0.35
CA THR A 124 -14.62 -5.31 -1.56
C THR A 124 -13.54 -4.68 -2.45
N LEU A 125 -13.57 -3.35 -2.64
CA LEU A 125 -12.55 -2.64 -3.40
C LEU A 125 -11.19 -2.73 -2.71
N LYS A 126 -11.15 -2.55 -1.39
CA LYS A 126 -9.92 -2.69 -0.60
C LYS A 126 -9.32 -4.10 -0.73
N ALA A 127 -10.16 -5.15 -0.59
CA ALA A 127 -9.72 -6.54 -0.74
C ALA A 127 -9.10 -6.80 -2.13
N LYS A 128 -9.66 -6.21 -3.18
CA LYS A 128 -9.08 -6.27 -4.53
C LYS A 128 -7.75 -5.53 -4.61
N VAL A 129 -7.67 -4.31 -4.07
CA VAL A 129 -6.43 -3.51 -4.06
C VAL A 129 -5.30 -4.22 -3.30
N MET A 130 -5.58 -4.91 -2.19
CA MET A 130 -4.58 -5.68 -1.44
C MET A 130 -3.80 -6.65 -2.32
N LYS A 131 -4.43 -7.25 -3.34
CA LYS A 131 -3.78 -8.19 -4.27
C LYS A 131 -2.71 -7.51 -5.13
N TYR A 132 -2.92 -6.25 -5.48
CA TYR A 132 -2.11 -5.51 -6.45
C TYR A 132 -1.25 -4.40 -5.84
N ILE A 133 -1.35 -4.14 -4.54
CA ILE A 133 -0.61 -3.04 -3.91
C ILE A 133 0.91 -3.18 -4.05
N LYS A 134 1.42 -4.41 -4.18
CA LYS A 134 2.83 -4.69 -4.41
C LYS A 134 3.31 -4.30 -5.82
N GLU A 135 2.39 -4.10 -6.75
CA GLU A 135 2.70 -3.57 -8.07
C GLU A 135 3.03 -2.08 -8.03
N ILE A 136 2.55 -1.36 -7.02
CA ILE A 136 2.91 0.05 -6.78
C ILE A 136 4.39 0.11 -6.39
N ASP A 137 5.11 1.06 -6.97
CA ASP A 137 6.52 1.31 -6.66
C ASP A 137 6.76 1.46 -5.16
N ALA A 138 7.85 0.88 -4.67
CA ALA A 138 8.11 0.71 -3.25
C ALA A 138 8.11 2.03 -2.46
N TRP A 139 8.58 3.14 -3.08
CA TRP A 139 8.63 4.45 -2.45
C TRP A 139 7.27 5.17 -2.40
N GLU A 140 6.33 4.81 -3.28
CA GLU A 140 4.98 5.40 -3.33
C GLU A 140 3.95 4.55 -2.58
N ARG A 141 4.18 3.25 -2.52
CA ARG A 141 3.30 2.26 -1.88
C ARG A 141 2.90 2.65 -0.47
N GLN A 142 3.82 3.23 0.32
CA GLN A 142 3.55 3.68 1.67
C GLN A 142 2.37 4.66 1.74
N TYR A 143 2.25 5.60 0.80
CA TYR A 143 1.21 6.63 0.84
C TYR A 143 -0.18 6.05 0.59
N PHE A 144 -0.28 5.10 -0.34
CA PHE A 144 -1.53 4.37 -0.56
C PHE A 144 -1.87 3.48 0.63
N PHE A 145 -0.87 2.82 1.19
CA PHE A 145 -1.04 1.94 2.34
C PHE A 145 -1.53 2.71 3.57
N GLU A 146 -0.92 3.84 3.89
CA GLU A 146 -1.30 4.72 4.99
C GLU A 146 -2.76 5.17 4.90
N ILE A 147 -3.27 5.49 3.70
CA ILE A 147 -4.64 5.97 3.53
C ILE A 147 -5.64 4.80 3.55
N LEU A 148 -5.36 3.74 2.79
CA LEU A 148 -6.29 2.64 2.60
C LEU A 148 -6.48 1.82 3.89
N PHE A 149 -5.43 1.66 4.69
CA PHE A 149 -5.40 0.80 5.87
C PHE A 149 -5.19 1.56 7.18
N GLU A 150 -5.42 2.88 7.20
CA GLU A 150 -5.30 3.70 8.42
C GLU A 150 -6.09 3.10 9.60
N LYS A 151 -7.27 2.56 9.31
CA LYS A 151 -8.16 1.88 10.26
C LYS A 151 -8.58 0.53 9.67
N PRO A 152 -7.84 -0.55 9.91
CA PRO A 152 -8.20 -1.86 9.41
C PRO A 152 -9.45 -2.38 10.15
N ASN A 153 -10.54 -2.62 9.40
CA ASN A 153 -11.85 -2.87 9.96
C ASN A 153 -12.15 -4.36 10.16
N ASN A 154 -11.59 -5.22 9.32
CA ASN A 154 -11.85 -6.65 9.34
C ASN A 154 -10.57 -7.46 9.51
N LYS A 155 -10.72 -8.76 9.72
CA LYS A 155 -9.57 -9.65 9.95
C LYS A 155 -8.61 -9.68 8.76
N GLU A 156 -9.13 -9.68 7.53
CA GLU A 156 -8.31 -9.74 6.31
C GLU A 156 -7.41 -8.50 6.18
N GLU A 157 -7.94 -7.31 6.45
CA GLU A 157 -7.17 -6.07 6.47
C GLU A 157 -6.12 -6.08 7.59
N LYS A 158 -6.47 -6.55 8.80
CA LYS A 158 -5.53 -6.66 9.93
C LYS A 158 -4.40 -7.62 9.61
N ASP A 159 -4.73 -8.82 9.14
CA ASP A 159 -3.76 -9.84 8.74
C ASP A 159 -2.81 -9.28 7.66
N PHE A 160 -3.34 -8.52 6.70
CA PHE A 160 -2.56 -7.87 5.65
C PHE A 160 -1.61 -6.80 6.20
N VAL A 161 -2.06 -5.96 7.14
CA VAL A 161 -1.21 -4.97 7.82
C VAL A 161 -0.08 -5.67 8.57
N ILE A 162 -0.38 -6.71 9.33
CA ILE A 162 0.61 -7.49 10.08
C ILE A 162 1.64 -8.14 9.13
N ALA A 163 1.20 -8.74 8.03
CA ALA A 163 2.09 -9.32 7.02
C ALA A 163 3.02 -8.28 6.37
N THR A 164 2.54 -7.03 6.23
CA THR A 164 3.30 -5.93 5.63
C THR A 164 4.41 -5.39 6.55
N LEU A 165 4.37 -5.62 7.86
CA LEU A 165 5.43 -5.21 8.80
C LEU A 165 6.83 -5.69 8.37
N SER A 166 6.91 -6.83 7.70
CA SER A 166 8.17 -7.39 7.19
C SER A 166 8.67 -6.72 5.91
N ASP A 167 7.88 -5.88 5.25
CA ASP A 167 8.26 -5.17 4.03
C ASP A 167 9.42 -4.19 4.33
N ARG A 168 10.42 -4.17 3.45
CA ARG A 168 11.59 -3.29 3.58
C ARG A 168 11.36 -1.89 3.00
N SER A 169 10.23 -1.68 2.33
CA SER A 169 9.83 -0.36 1.84
C SER A 169 9.16 0.47 2.95
N GLY A 170 8.89 1.74 2.68
CA GLY A 170 8.12 2.60 3.57
C GLY A 170 6.73 2.05 3.94
N ALA A 171 6.17 1.09 3.16
CA ALA A 171 4.93 0.42 3.53
C ALA A 171 5.06 -0.39 4.83
N GLY A 172 6.24 -0.98 5.10
CA GLY A 172 6.50 -1.64 6.39
C GLY A 172 6.54 -0.68 7.57
N ASP A 173 7.02 0.54 7.36
CA ASP A 173 7.02 1.59 8.39
C ASP A 173 5.61 2.15 8.59
N ALA A 174 4.84 2.33 7.52
CA ALA A 174 3.42 2.68 7.59
C ALA A 174 2.61 1.60 8.34
N ALA A 175 2.85 0.32 8.06
CA ALA A 175 2.22 -0.78 8.78
C ALA A 175 2.54 -0.76 10.28
N TYR A 176 3.78 -0.44 10.65
CA TYR A 176 4.19 -0.29 12.05
C TYR A 176 3.36 0.79 12.77
N GLU A 177 3.23 1.97 12.17
CA GLU A 177 2.42 3.04 12.75
C GLU A 177 0.93 2.66 12.83
N ILE A 178 0.39 1.97 11.84
CA ILE A 178 -0.99 1.48 11.86
C ILE A 178 -1.20 0.47 12.99
N VAL A 179 -0.30 -0.49 13.17
CA VAL A 179 -0.35 -1.47 14.28
C VAL A 179 -0.36 -0.78 15.63
N LYS A 180 0.49 0.20 15.80
CA LYS A 180 0.61 0.99 17.03
C LYS A 180 -0.66 1.82 17.30
N ASN A 181 -1.15 2.53 16.29
CA ASN A 181 -2.29 3.45 16.44
C ASN A 181 -3.64 2.73 16.60
N ASN A 182 -3.74 1.48 16.15
CA ASN A 182 -4.96 0.67 16.26
C ASN A 182 -4.87 -0.45 17.32
N ASP A 183 -3.85 -0.43 18.19
CA ASP A 183 -3.65 -1.43 19.25
C ASP A 183 -3.61 -2.89 18.74
N LEU A 184 -3.22 -3.13 17.49
CA LEU A 184 -3.24 -4.47 16.89
C LEU A 184 -2.27 -5.44 17.58
N LEU A 185 -1.29 -4.93 18.31
CA LEU A 185 -0.40 -5.76 19.13
C LEU A 185 -1.17 -6.65 20.12
N LYS A 186 -2.31 -6.21 20.64
CA LYS A 186 -3.15 -7.00 21.55
C LYS A 186 -3.77 -8.24 20.89
N GLU A 187 -4.05 -8.13 19.59
CA GLU A 187 -4.65 -9.21 18.81
C GLU A 187 -3.59 -10.12 18.17
N TYR A 188 -2.40 -9.57 17.83
CA TYR A 188 -1.34 -10.24 17.04
C TYR A 188 0.04 -10.27 17.74
N PRO A 189 0.13 -10.57 19.04
CA PRO A 189 1.42 -10.56 19.74
C PRO A 189 2.39 -11.61 19.17
N ARG A 190 1.88 -12.79 18.78
CA ARG A 190 2.70 -13.90 18.26
C ARG A 190 3.33 -13.59 16.91
N GLU A 191 2.56 -13.00 16.02
CA GLU A 191 3.00 -12.59 14.69
C GLU A 191 4.13 -11.55 14.79
N ILE A 192 4.01 -10.62 15.74
CA ILE A 192 5.04 -9.59 15.99
C ILE A 192 6.28 -10.21 16.65
N GLU A 193 6.13 -11.12 17.61
CA GLU A 193 7.22 -11.92 18.18
C GLU A 193 7.97 -12.70 17.07
N ASP A 194 7.24 -13.20 16.04
CA ASP A 194 7.82 -13.94 14.92
C ASP A 194 8.71 -13.07 14.02
N LEU A 195 8.45 -11.78 13.93
CA LEU A 195 9.27 -10.84 13.16
C LEU A 195 10.65 -10.63 13.79
N LEU A 196 10.82 -10.88 15.10
CA LEU A 196 12.11 -10.79 15.78
C LEU A 196 13.13 -11.84 15.35
N ARG A 197 12.75 -12.81 14.51
CA ARG A 197 13.70 -13.70 13.80
C ARG A 197 14.55 -12.97 12.75
N LEU A 198 14.09 -11.80 12.27
CA LEU A 198 14.77 -11.02 11.25
C LEU A 198 16.06 -10.40 11.83
N LYS A 199 17.12 -10.39 11.01
CA LYS A 199 18.43 -9.83 11.41
C LYS A 199 18.55 -8.32 11.22
N ASN A 200 17.52 -7.63 10.72
CA ASN A 200 17.55 -6.19 10.50
C ASN A 200 17.50 -5.46 11.86
N GLY A 201 18.59 -4.79 12.22
CA GLY A 201 18.79 -4.16 13.53
C GLY A 201 17.77 -3.06 13.83
N ASP A 202 17.48 -2.20 12.86
CA ASP A 202 16.54 -1.07 13.06
C ASP A 202 15.10 -1.57 13.23
N LYS A 203 14.64 -2.46 12.35
CA LYS A 203 13.30 -3.06 12.46
C LYS A 203 13.18 -3.92 13.72
N ARG A 204 14.23 -4.65 14.10
CA ARG A 204 14.25 -5.42 15.34
C ARG A 204 14.01 -4.51 16.55
N LYS A 205 14.71 -3.37 16.61
CA LYS A 205 14.52 -2.38 17.68
C LYS A 205 13.08 -1.87 17.71
N SER A 206 12.51 -1.49 16.57
CA SER A 206 11.13 -1.03 16.49
C SER A 206 10.13 -2.08 16.99
N PHE A 207 10.31 -3.36 16.67
CA PHE A 207 9.43 -4.43 17.17
C PHE A 207 9.62 -4.69 18.66
N ILE A 208 10.83 -4.58 19.20
CA ILE A 208 11.08 -4.62 20.65
C ILE A 208 10.37 -3.44 21.33
N ASP A 209 10.51 -2.22 20.81
CA ASP A 209 9.85 -1.04 21.34
C ASP A 209 8.32 -1.18 21.30
N LEU A 210 7.78 -1.80 20.26
CA LEU A 210 6.35 -2.10 20.17
C LEU A 210 5.91 -3.11 21.24
N LEU A 211 6.62 -4.21 21.42
CA LEU A 211 6.32 -5.19 22.48
C LEU A 211 6.41 -4.57 23.88
N MET A 212 7.32 -3.62 24.09
CA MET A 212 7.47 -2.89 25.35
C MET A 212 6.28 -1.97 25.67
N THR A 213 5.35 -1.74 24.73
CA THR A 213 4.10 -0.99 24.99
C THR A 213 3.01 -1.86 25.64
N GLN A 214 3.19 -3.18 25.69
CA GLN A 214 2.24 -4.10 26.35
C GLN A 214 2.16 -3.82 27.86
N ASP A 215 1.04 -4.22 28.45
CA ASP A 215 0.97 -4.29 29.90
C ASP A 215 1.94 -5.34 30.45
N LYS A 216 2.28 -5.23 31.75
CA LYS A 216 3.28 -6.08 32.40
C LYS A 216 2.99 -7.58 32.22
N LYS A 217 1.71 -8.00 32.29
CA LYS A 217 1.32 -9.42 32.18
C LYS A 217 1.54 -9.94 30.76
N ALA A 218 1.09 -9.19 29.77
CA ALA A 218 1.26 -9.54 28.36
C ALA A 218 2.75 -9.54 27.96
N LEU A 219 3.51 -8.56 28.42
CA LEU A 219 4.96 -8.49 28.18
C LEU A 219 5.70 -9.70 28.76
N LEU A 220 5.37 -10.13 29.97
CA LEU A 220 5.98 -11.33 30.58
C LEU A 220 5.69 -12.59 29.73
N VAL A 221 4.46 -12.74 29.22
CA VAL A 221 4.11 -13.84 28.32
C VAL A 221 4.94 -13.78 27.03
N SER A 222 5.10 -12.59 26.43
CA SER A 222 5.93 -12.41 25.24
C SER A 222 7.40 -12.76 25.53
N ILE A 223 7.94 -12.35 26.67
CA ILE A 223 9.32 -12.70 27.09
C ILE A 223 9.48 -14.22 27.21
N ASP A 224 8.56 -14.91 27.88
CA ASP A 224 8.61 -16.38 28.05
C ASP A 224 8.57 -17.11 26.70
N ASN A 225 7.72 -16.62 25.76
CA ASN A 225 7.67 -17.15 24.40
C ASN A 225 8.98 -16.97 23.64
N LEU A 226 9.58 -15.80 23.76
CA LEU A 226 10.81 -15.47 23.06
C LEU A 226 12.01 -16.24 23.63
N ILE A 227 12.12 -16.40 24.96
CA ILE A 227 13.17 -17.18 25.62
C ILE A 227 13.08 -18.65 25.22
N SER A 228 11.86 -19.21 25.17
CA SER A 228 11.60 -20.60 24.83
C SER A 228 11.72 -20.88 23.32
N ALA A 229 11.90 -19.87 22.48
CA ALA A 229 11.98 -20.02 21.04
C ALA A 229 13.26 -20.75 20.61
N LYS A 230 13.14 -21.63 19.59
CA LYS A 230 14.31 -22.29 18.96
C LYS A 230 15.23 -21.29 18.24
N ASN A 231 14.69 -20.18 17.76
CA ASN A 231 15.41 -19.16 17.02
C ASN A 231 16.26 -18.29 17.96
N GLU A 232 17.56 -18.20 17.72
CA GLU A 232 18.50 -17.44 18.52
C GLU A 232 18.19 -15.94 18.56
N ASN A 233 17.80 -15.33 17.42
CA ASN A 233 17.48 -13.90 17.37
C ASN A 233 16.28 -13.56 18.26
N LYS A 234 15.29 -14.46 18.37
CA LYS A 234 14.16 -14.28 19.29
C LYS A 234 14.61 -14.33 20.75
N ARG A 235 15.48 -15.29 21.12
CA ARG A 235 16.05 -15.34 22.49
C ARG A 235 16.86 -14.10 22.84
N LEU A 236 17.68 -13.62 21.90
CA LEU A 236 18.42 -12.36 22.07
C LEU A 236 17.47 -11.16 22.23
N ALA A 237 16.32 -11.14 21.53
CA ALA A 237 15.33 -10.08 21.70
C ALA A 237 14.70 -10.10 23.10
N ALA A 238 14.46 -11.27 23.68
CA ALA A 238 14.00 -11.38 25.07
C ALA A 238 15.02 -10.78 26.06
N LEU A 239 16.32 -11.03 25.85
CA LEU A 239 17.37 -10.44 26.69
C LEU A 239 17.44 -8.92 26.53
N ASP A 240 17.27 -8.40 25.31
CA ASP A 240 17.22 -6.95 25.06
C ASP A 240 16.03 -6.31 25.78
N ILE A 241 14.84 -6.94 25.75
CA ILE A 241 13.66 -6.48 26.48
C ILE A 241 13.91 -6.47 27.99
N LEU A 242 14.45 -7.57 28.55
CA LEU A 242 14.77 -7.65 29.99
C LEU A 242 15.77 -6.58 30.43
N ASN A 243 16.80 -6.34 29.62
CA ASN A 243 17.78 -5.28 29.89
C ASN A 243 17.14 -3.89 29.88
N GLN A 244 16.22 -3.61 28.94
CA GLN A 244 15.51 -2.34 28.89
C GLN A 244 14.55 -2.15 30.07
N VAL A 245 13.81 -3.20 30.46
CA VAL A 245 12.95 -3.18 31.66
C VAL A 245 13.76 -2.88 32.90
N ASN A 246 14.88 -3.61 33.11
CA ASN A 246 15.76 -3.40 34.26
C ASN A 246 16.36 -1.98 34.31
N SER A 247 16.73 -1.42 33.15
CA SER A 247 17.27 -0.06 33.06
C SER A 247 16.23 0.99 33.42
N LYS A 248 14.97 0.80 32.98
CA LYS A 248 13.85 1.69 33.31
C LYS A 248 13.46 1.60 34.78
N GLU A 249 13.46 0.40 35.37
CA GLU A 249 13.16 0.26 36.79
C GLU A 249 14.27 0.91 37.65
N LYS A 250 15.54 0.78 37.30
CA LYS A 250 16.62 1.47 38.01
C LYS A 250 16.49 3.00 37.97
N ALA A 251 16.14 3.56 36.80
CA ALA A 251 15.93 5.01 36.64
C ALA A 251 14.72 5.56 37.41
N LEU A 252 13.87 4.70 37.97
CA LEU A 252 12.76 5.09 38.85
C LEU A 252 13.18 5.16 40.32
N TYR A 253 14.36 4.61 40.68
CA TYR A 253 14.89 4.57 42.06
C TYR A 253 16.10 5.50 42.29
N ASP A 254 16.66 6.06 41.22
CA ASP A 254 17.68 7.10 41.23
C ASP A 254 17.04 8.50 41.12
#